data_870afd8c91078b53d2b36049341860d4
#
_entry.id   870afd8c91078b53d2b36049341860d4
#
_cell.length_a   1.000
_cell.length_b   1.000
_cell.length_c   1.000
_cell.angle_alpha   90.00
_cell.angle_beta   90.00
_cell.angle_gamma   90.00
#
_symmetry.space_group_name_H-M   'P 1'
#
loop_
_entity.id
_entity.type
_entity.pdbx_description
1 polymer ?
#
loop_
_entity_poly.entity_id
_entity_poly.type
_entity_poly.pdbx_seq_one_letter_code
_entity_poly.pdbx_strand_id
1 'polypeptide(L)' 'MSQTRQQVVVNHEEQYSIWPVDAPLPAGWRAEGTTGTEQECLDHIERVWTDMRPLSAR' A
#
# COMPACT_ATOMS: atom_id res chain seq x y z
N MET A 1 19.43 -13.41 8.17
CA MET A 1 18.74 -12.16 8.34
C MET A 1 17.32 -12.30 7.81
N SER A 2 16.38 -11.95 8.62
CA SER A 2 15.00 -11.96 8.17
C SER A 2 14.70 -10.61 7.53
N GLN A 3 14.06 -10.65 6.37
CA GLN A 3 13.55 -9.44 5.73
C GLN A 3 12.11 -9.25 6.15
N THR A 4 11.79 -8.05 6.58
CA THR A 4 10.41 -7.73 6.92
C THR A 4 9.59 -7.71 5.63
N ARG A 5 8.51 -8.47 5.62
CA ARG A 5 7.60 -8.43 4.49
C ARG A 5 6.90 -7.08 4.45
N GLN A 6 6.58 -6.66 3.27
CA GLN A 6 5.85 -5.42 3.06
C GLN A 6 4.39 -5.73 2.74
N GLN A 7 3.54 -4.76 2.94
CA GLN A 7 2.15 -4.86 2.55
C GLN A 7 1.73 -3.58 1.86
N VAL A 8 0.75 -3.70 0.99
CA VAL A 8 0.14 -2.54 0.35
C VAL A 8 -0.93 -2.01 1.29
N VAL A 9 -0.88 -0.71 1.54
CA VAL A 9 -1.87 -0.01 2.35
C VAL A 9 -2.55 1.06 1.50
N VAL A 10 -3.77 1.38 1.84
CA VAL A 10 -4.56 2.34 1.10
C VAL A 10 -5.36 3.19 2.09
N ASN A 11 -5.54 4.46 1.75
CA ASN A 11 -6.33 5.37 2.59
C ASN A 11 -7.69 5.64 1.94
N HIS A 12 -8.50 6.49 2.58
CA HIS A 12 -9.84 6.81 2.10
C HIS A 12 -9.84 7.61 0.79
N GLU A 13 -8.69 8.18 0.42
CA GLU A 13 -8.54 8.91 -0.84
C GLU A 13 -8.04 7.99 -1.96
N GLU A 14 -8.00 6.69 -1.71
CA GLU A 14 -7.47 5.67 -2.62
C GLU A 14 -6.03 5.95 -3.03
N GLN A 15 -5.24 6.46 -2.10
CA GLN A 15 -3.81 6.60 -2.27
C GLN A 15 -3.14 5.37 -1.67
N TYR A 16 -2.16 4.84 -2.39
CA TYR A 16 -1.50 3.59 -2.02
C TYR A 16 -0.10 3.85 -1.49
N SER A 17 0.35 2.97 -0.61
CA SER A 17 1.70 3.03 -0.09
C SER A 17 2.14 1.64 0.35
N ILE A 18 3.39 1.52 0.77
CA ILE A 18 3.97 0.28 1.27
C ILE A 18 4.23 0.46 2.76
N TRP A 19 3.94 -0.60 3.53
CA TRP A 19 4.12 -0.57 4.97
C TRP A 19 4.62 -1.93 5.46
N PRO A 20 5.50 -1.99 6.46
CA PRO A 20 5.90 -3.28 7.02
C PRO A 20 4.70 -4.02 7.62
N VAL A 21 4.65 -5.34 7.39
CA VAL A 21 3.50 -6.12 7.85
C VAL A 21 3.43 -6.23 9.37
N ASP A 22 4.56 -6.07 10.06
CA ASP A 22 4.64 -6.20 11.51
C ASP A 22 4.54 -4.86 12.24
N ALA A 23 4.35 -3.77 11.52
CA ALA A 23 4.21 -2.44 12.12
C ALA A 23 2.73 -2.04 12.16
N PRO A 24 2.30 -1.32 13.21
CA PRO A 24 0.93 -0.85 13.25
C PRO A 24 0.68 0.19 12.16
N LEU A 25 -0.51 0.15 11.59
CA LEU A 25 -0.88 1.07 10.52
C LEU A 25 -1.18 2.45 11.10
N PRO A 26 -0.79 3.52 10.38
CA PRO A 26 -1.17 4.87 10.80
C PRO A 26 -2.67 5.08 10.67
N ALA A 27 -3.18 6.07 11.39
CA ALA A 27 -4.60 6.40 11.34
C ALA A 27 -5.01 6.77 9.91
N GLY A 28 -6.15 6.27 9.48
CA GLY A 28 -6.66 6.55 8.14
C GLY A 28 -6.17 5.60 7.05
N TRP A 29 -5.28 4.66 7.39
CA TRP A 29 -4.76 3.68 6.43
C TRP A 29 -5.22 2.29 6.81
N ARG A 30 -5.42 1.44 5.81
CA ARG A 30 -5.82 0.06 6.03
C ARG A 30 -5.02 -0.85 5.10
N ALA A 31 -4.89 -2.11 5.47
CA ALA A 31 -4.24 -3.09 4.63
C ALA A 31 -5.13 -3.35 3.41
N GLU A 32 -4.50 -3.32 2.22
CA GLU A 32 -5.22 -3.60 0.98
C GLU A 32 -5.41 -5.10 0.78
N GLY A 33 -4.48 -5.89 1.31
CA GLY A 33 -4.55 -7.34 1.23
C GLY A 33 -3.36 -7.97 0.51
N THR A 34 -2.55 -7.17 -0.16
CA THR A 34 -1.38 -7.65 -0.90
C THR A 34 -0.16 -7.56 -0.02
N THR A 35 0.59 -8.65 0.11
CA THR A 35 1.83 -8.69 0.87
C THR A 35 2.92 -9.33 0.02
N GLY A 36 4.16 -9.06 0.36
CA GLY A 36 5.30 -9.63 -0.32
C GLY A 36 6.53 -8.79 -0.14
N THR A 37 7.45 -8.88 -1.10
CA THR A 37 8.64 -8.02 -1.10
C THR A 37 8.25 -6.60 -1.49
N GLU A 38 9.16 -5.66 -1.24
CA GLU A 38 8.93 -4.28 -1.65
C GLU A 38 8.63 -4.19 -3.16
N GLN A 39 9.39 -4.91 -3.98
CA GLN A 39 9.19 -4.87 -5.41
C GLN A 39 7.83 -5.44 -5.81
N GLU A 40 7.42 -6.53 -5.17
CA GLU A 40 6.11 -7.11 -5.45
C GLU A 40 4.98 -6.14 -5.11
N CYS A 41 5.11 -5.44 -4.00
CA CYS A 41 4.12 -4.45 -3.60
C CYS A 41 4.08 -3.26 -4.57
N LEU A 42 5.26 -2.79 -4.99
CA LEU A 42 5.33 -1.69 -5.95
C LEU A 42 4.71 -2.09 -7.28
N ASP A 43 4.98 -3.29 -7.76
CA ASP A 43 4.40 -3.78 -9.01
C ASP A 43 2.87 -3.84 -8.91
N HIS A 44 2.37 -4.29 -7.77
CA HIS A 44 0.92 -4.34 -7.54
C HIS A 44 0.31 -2.93 -7.57
N ILE A 45 0.97 -1.98 -6.91
CA ILE A 45 0.48 -0.60 -6.87
C ILE A 45 0.43 -0.02 -8.29
N GLU A 46 1.43 -0.28 -9.10
CA GLU A 46 1.44 0.19 -10.49
C GLU A 46 0.26 -0.33 -11.29
N ARG A 47 -0.19 -1.54 -10.98
CA ARG A 47 -1.32 -2.13 -11.70
C ARG A 47 -2.66 -1.55 -11.27
N VAL A 48 -2.80 -1.25 -9.97
CA VAL A 48 -4.11 -0.88 -9.43
C VAL A 48 -4.29 0.62 -9.30
N TRP A 49 -3.21 1.35 -9.15
CA TRP A 49 -3.27 2.80 -8.98
C TRP A 49 -3.08 3.48 -10.33
N THR A 50 -4.13 3.45 -11.13
CA THR A 50 -4.08 3.98 -12.48
C THR A 50 -4.33 5.49 -12.54
N ASP A 51 -4.96 6.05 -11.52
CA ASP A 51 -5.19 7.49 -11.41
C ASP A 51 -4.56 7.97 -10.10
N MET A 52 -3.45 8.70 -10.22
CA MET A 52 -2.67 9.16 -9.06
C MET A 52 -3.34 10.28 -8.27
N ARG A 53 -4.41 10.84 -8.79
CA ARG A 53 -5.11 11.89 -8.07
C ARG A 53 -5.87 11.29 -6.89
N PRO A 54 -5.95 12.00 -5.75
CA PRO A 54 -6.79 11.55 -4.65
C PRO A 54 -8.24 11.37 -5.09
N LEU A 55 -8.96 10.49 -4.43
CA LEU A 55 -10.35 10.20 -4.79
C LEU A 55 -11.20 11.48 -4.82
N SER A 56 -10.99 12.37 -3.87
CA SER A 56 -11.75 13.61 -3.80
C SER A 56 -11.44 14.59 -4.94
N ALA A 57 -10.36 14.37 -5.66
CA ALA A 57 -9.94 15.23 -6.78
C ALA A 57 -10.30 14.65 -8.14
N ARG A 58 -10.92 13.48 -8.18
CA ARG A 58 -11.31 12.82 -9.43
C ARG A 58 -12.66 13.31 -9.95
#